data_fc4836f2e64a9277484a85ae4cfe229f
#
_entry.id   fc4836f2e64a9277484a85ae4cfe229f
#
_cell.length_a   1.000
_cell.length_b   1.000
_cell.length_c   1.000
_cell.angle_alpha   90.00
_cell.angle_beta   90.00
_cell.angle_gamma   90.00
#
_symmetry.space_group_name_H-M   'P 1'
#
loop_
_entity.id
_entity.type
_entity.pdbx_description
1 polymer ?
#
loop_
_entity_poly.entity_id
_entity_poly.type
_entity_poly.pdbx_seq_one_letter_code
_entity_poly.pdbx_strand_id
1 'polypeptide(L)'
;MTVDEIFSELAAHMIKGIMIHDQMSSYYDFLSLCGYQKCHEYHYWCENASYLKLKHHYFKYHNKLIKEKEIENPNLILKSWYNYTRSDVDISTKRNAVKSGLEKWMDWEKETKLLYEKMYKELINLNEINDAKLLEDLICDVAHELSQAETEYFNIKASDFDIEYILMEQCEKKEKFKAKMKGDWK
;
A
#
# COMPACT_ATOMS: atom_id res chain seq x y z
N MET A 1 -25.05 5.72 -3.40
CA MET A 1 -24.03 6.09 -4.42
C MET A 1 -24.41 5.48 -5.77
N THR A 2 -24.04 6.10 -6.88
CA THR A 2 -24.11 5.49 -8.22
C THR A 2 -22.88 4.62 -8.46
N VAL A 3 -22.94 3.71 -9.45
CA VAL A 3 -21.77 2.90 -9.86
C VAL A 3 -20.59 3.80 -10.26
N ASP A 4 -20.85 4.85 -11.05
CA ASP A 4 -19.83 5.80 -11.49
C ASP A 4 -19.12 6.51 -10.30
N GLU A 5 -19.87 6.85 -9.25
CA GLU A 5 -19.31 7.45 -8.01
C GLU A 5 -18.47 6.44 -7.24
N ILE A 6 -18.90 5.17 -7.16
CA ILE A 6 -18.17 4.09 -6.49
C ILE A 6 -16.82 3.88 -7.16
N PHE A 7 -16.81 3.71 -8.49
CA PHE A 7 -15.56 3.50 -9.23
C PHE A 7 -14.64 4.72 -9.20
N SER A 8 -15.18 5.93 -9.19
CA SER A 8 -14.38 7.16 -9.00
C SER A 8 -13.71 7.22 -7.63
N GLU A 9 -14.42 6.80 -6.58
CA GLU A 9 -13.87 6.74 -5.22
C GLU A 9 -12.78 5.68 -5.09
N LEU A 10 -13.04 4.48 -5.61
CA LEU A 10 -12.06 3.38 -5.62
C LEU A 10 -10.78 3.75 -6.37
N ALA A 11 -10.92 4.36 -7.56
CA ALA A 11 -9.78 4.80 -8.35
C ALA A 11 -8.94 5.85 -7.62
N ALA A 12 -9.58 6.84 -7.01
CA ALA A 12 -8.90 7.87 -6.23
C ALA A 12 -8.15 7.27 -5.02
N HIS A 13 -8.77 6.31 -4.34
CA HIS A 13 -8.14 5.62 -3.20
C HIS A 13 -6.93 4.80 -3.64
N MET A 14 -7.03 4.00 -4.72
CA MET A 14 -5.90 3.23 -5.25
C MET A 14 -4.74 4.11 -5.69
N ILE A 15 -4.99 5.25 -6.36
CA ILE A 15 -3.93 6.19 -6.72
C ILE A 15 -3.25 6.76 -5.46
N LYS A 16 -4.01 7.02 -4.39
CA LYS A 16 -3.45 7.43 -3.10
C LYS A 16 -2.54 6.34 -2.52
N GLY A 17 -2.92 5.06 -2.60
CA GLY A 17 -2.09 3.92 -2.20
C GLY A 17 -0.77 3.83 -2.98
N ILE A 18 -0.85 3.97 -4.31
CA ILE A 18 0.33 4.05 -5.19
C ILE A 18 1.29 5.15 -4.71
N MET A 19 0.78 6.36 -4.43
CA MET A 19 1.61 7.47 -3.95
C MET A 19 2.20 7.21 -2.56
N ILE A 20 1.47 6.54 -1.67
CA ILE A 20 1.93 6.16 -0.34
C ILE A 20 3.12 5.22 -0.44
N HIS A 21 2.99 4.14 -1.21
CA HIS A 21 4.06 3.16 -1.34
C HIS A 21 5.28 3.69 -2.09
N ASP A 22 5.09 4.53 -3.11
CA ASP A 22 6.19 5.21 -3.80
C ASP A 22 7.01 6.09 -2.84
N GLN A 23 6.32 6.92 -2.05
CA GLN A 23 6.98 7.79 -1.07
C GLN A 23 7.68 6.99 0.04
N MET A 24 7.05 5.92 0.55
CA MET A 24 7.67 5.06 1.57
C MET A 24 8.88 4.32 1.01
N SER A 25 8.82 3.82 -0.24
CA SER A 25 9.96 3.22 -0.90
C SER A 25 11.14 4.19 -1.00
N SER A 26 10.89 5.40 -1.48
CA SER A 26 11.91 6.47 -1.58
C SER A 26 12.48 6.85 -0.22
N TYR A 27 11.65 6.91 0.81
CA TYR A 27 12.04 7.22 2.17
C TYR A 27 12.98 6.15 2.77
N TYR A 28 12.64 4.88 2.63
CA TYR A 28 13.48 3.80 3.11
C TYR A 28 14.79 3.66 2.32
N ASP A 29 14.80 3.99 1.03
CA ASP A 29 16.05 4.07 0.27
C ASP A 29 16.96 5.17 0.81
N PHE A 30 16.41 6.36 1.08
CA PHE A 30 17.14 7.45 1.72
C PHE A 30 17.77 7.04 3.05
N LEU A 31 17.07 6.24 3.86
CA LEU A 31 17.56 5.70 5.14
C LEU A 31 18.53 4.53 4.99
N SER A 32 18.80 4.05 3.78
CA SER A 32 19.56 2.82 3.52
C SER A 32 18.94 1.57 4.15
N LEU A 33 17.62 1.52 4.22
CA LEU A 33 16.81 0.39 4.68
C LEU A 33 16.25 -0.37 3.47
N CYS A 34 17.15 -0.97 2.70
CA CYS A 34 16.84 -1.53 1.36
C CYS A 34 15.83 -2.69 1.37
N GLY A 35 15.64 -3.40 2.48
CA GLY A 35 14.62 -4.44 2.61
C GLY A 35 13.21 -3.82 2.67
N TYR A 36 13.03 -2.79 3.46
CA TYR A 36 11.78 -2.02 3.54
C TYR A 36 11.50 -1.25 2.25
N GLN A 37 12.55 -0.67 1.63
CA GLN A 37 12.45 -0.06 0.31
C GLN A 37 11.88 -1.04 -0.72
N LYS A 38 12.41 -2.26 -0.82
CA LYS A 38 11.93 -3.27 -1.76
C LYS A 38 10.53 -3.80 -1.43
N CYS A 39 10.16 -3.85 -0.15
CA CYS A 39 8.81 -4.17 0.28
C CYS A 39 7.80 -3.17 -0.30
N HIS A 40 8.03 -1.87 -0.07
CA HIS A 40 7.11 -0.84 -0.56
C HIS A 40 7.18 -0.65 -2.09
N GLU A 41 8.31 -0.87 -2.72
CA GLU A 41 8.42 -0.93 -4.18
C GLU A 41 7.54 -2.06 -4.76
N TYR A 42 7.50 -3.24 -4.12
CA TYR A 42 6.61 -4.33 -4.52
C TYR A 42 5.13 -3.93 -4.36
N HIS A 43 4.72 -3.38 -3.21
CA HIS A 43 3.35 -2.95 -2.98
C HIS A 43 2.93 -1.80 -3.91
N TYR A 44 3.82 -0.86 -4.23
CA TYR A 44 3.60 0.14 -5.29
C TYR A 44 3.15 -0.51 -6.60
N TRP A 45 3.81 -1.59 -7.02
CA TRP A 45 3.45 -2.30 -8.23
C TRP A 45 2.15 -3.09 -8.10
N CYS A 46 1.86 -3.70 -6.94
CA CYS A 46 0.60 -4.38 -6.66
C CYS A 46 -0.59 -3.41 -6.76
N GLU A 47 -0.47 -2.22 -6.16
CA GLU A 47 -1.49 -1.17 -6.24
C GLU A 47 -1.72 -0.70 -7.69
N ASN A 48 -0.65 -0.49 -8.46
CA ASN A 48 -0.78 -0.16 -9.89
C ASN A 48 -1.52 -1.26 -10.67
N ALA A 49 -1.22 -2.52 -10.40
CA ALA A 49 -1.90 -3.64 -11.06
C ALA A 49 -3.40 -3.70 -10.71
N SER A 50 -3.73 -3.49 -9.43
CA SER A 50 -5.12 -3.42 -8.95
C SER A 50 -5.88 -2.25 -9.57
N TYR A 51 -5.26 -1.08 -9.66
CA TYR A 51 -5.82 0.09 -10.33
C TYR A 51 -6.10 -0.16 -11.83
N LEU A 52 -5.17 -0.80 -12.55
CA LEU A 52 -5.38 -1.18 -13.94
C LEU A 52 -6.49 -2.24 -14.08
N LYS A 53 -6.54 -3.23 -13.18
CA LYS A 53 -7.63 -4.22 -13.12
C LYS A 53 -8.99 -3.54 -12.95
N LEU A 54 -9.09 -2.57 -12.03
CA LEU A 54 -10.30 -1.75 -11.82
C LEU A 54 -10.72 -1.02 -13.10
N LYS A 55 -9.80 -0.33 -13.77
CA LYS A 55 -10.08 0.43 -15.01
C LYS A 55 -10.54 -0.47 -16.14
N HIS A 56 -9.87 -1.60 -16.36
CA HIS A 56 -10.24 -2.56 -17.40
C HIS A 56 -11.61 -3.18 -17.12
N HIS A 57 -11.90 -3.52 -15.87
CA HIS A 57 -13.18 -4.07 -15.45
C HIS A 57 -14.31 -3.07 -15.74
N TYR A 58 -14.16 -1.82 -15.30
CA TYR A 58 -15.16 -0.78 -15.50
C TYR A 58 -15.41 -0.51 -17.00
N PHE A 59 -14.36 -0.40 -17.80
CA PHE A 59 -14.50 -0.26 -19.24
C PHE A 59 -15.24 -1.45 -19.87
N LYS A 60 -14.91 -2.67 -19.47
CA LYS A 60 -15.50 -3.90 -20.01
C LYS A 60 -17.01 -4.01 -19.73
N TYR A 61 -17.45 -3.67 -18.53
CA TYR A 61 -18.83 -3.89 -18.11
C TYR A 61 -19.74 -2.66 -18.29
N HIS A 62 -19.18 -1.45 -18.25
CA HIS A 62 -19.95 -0.21 -18.38
C HIS A 62 -19.70 0.56 -19.68
N ASN A 63 -18.72 0.14 -20.48
CA ASN A 63 -18.30 0.81 -21.73
C ASN A 63 -18.01 2.31 -21.55
N LYS A 64 -17.41 2.66 -20.40
CA LYS A 64 -17.07 4.02 -19.97
C LYS A 64 -15.66 4.07 -19.41
N LEU A 65 -15.08 5.26 -19.37
CA LEU A 65 -13.86 5.52 -18.60
C LEU A 65 -14.22 6.04 -17.20
N ILE A 66 -13.44 5.61 -16.20
CA ILE A 66 -13.62 6.14 -14.85
C ILE A 66 -13.28 7.64 -14.86
N LYS A 67 -14.19 8.45 -14.32
CA LYS A 67 -13.92 9.85 -14.06
C LYS A 67 -13.15 9.97 -12.76
N GLU A 68 -11.84 10.11 -12.85
CA GLU A 68 -10.97 10.23 -11.68
C GLU A 68 -11.26 11.53 -10.94
N LYS A 69 -11.28 11.46 -9.61
CA LYS A 69 -11.37 12.63 -8.74
C LYS A 69 -9.99 13.25 -8.58
N GLU A 70 -9.97 14.55 -8.29
CA GLU A 70 -8.75 15.21 -7.85
C GLU A 70 -8.27 14.60 -6.52
N ILE A 71 -6.99 14.24 -6.46
CA ILE A 71 -6.40 13.56 -5.31
C ILE A 71 -5.48 14.54 -4.61
N GLU A 72 -5.78 14.80 -3.34
CA GLU A 72 -4.83 15.47 -2.48
C GLU A 72 -3.61 14.59 -2.25
N ASN A 73 -2.42 15.16 -2.43
CA ASN A 73 -1.18 14.46 -2.13
C ASN A 73 -1.22 13.99 -0.67
N PRO A 74 -1.18 12.68 -0.41
CA PRO A 74 -1.22 12.17 0.95
C PRO A 74 -0.06 12.80 1.75
N ASN A 75 -0.41 13.50 2.83
CA ASN A 75 0.54 14.11 3.75
C ASN A 75 1.27 13.00 4.50
N LEU A 76 2.23 12.38 3.83
CA LEU A 76 3.05 11.39 4.46
C LEU A 76 4.08 12.02 5.38
N ILE A 77 4.58 11.21 6.27
CA ILE A 77 5.64 11.37 7.26
C ILE A 77 6.79 12.29 6.82
N LEU A 78 6.84 12.62 5.54
CA LEU A 78 8.03 13.11 4.85
C LEU A 78 8.19 14.62 4.79
N LYS A 79 7.22 15.44 5.21
CA LYS A 79 7.40 16.91 5.15
C LYS A 79 8.63 17.40 5.94
N SER A 80 8.99 16.71 7.01
CA SER A 80 10.19 17.01 7.79
C SER A 80 11.51 16.56 7.15
N TRP A 81 11.45 15.64 6.18
CA TRP A 81 12.61 14.93 5.62
C TRP A 81 13.27 15.65 4.45
N TYR A 82 12.57 16.54 3.76
CA TYR A 82 13.14 17.31 2.66
C TYR A 82 14.34 18.18 3.07
N ASN A 83 14.55 18.39 4.36
CA ASN A 83 15.64 19.18 4.91
C ASN A 83 16.78 18.32 5.49
N TYR A 84 16.68 16.97 5.49
CA TYR A 84 17.70 16.08 6.01
C TYR A 84 18.70 15.69 4.92
N THR A 85 19.95 15.53 5.30
CA THR A 85 20.97 14.88 4.47
C THR A 85 21.22 13.47 4.97
N ARG A 86 21.86 12.61 4.17
CA ARG A 86 22.20 11.24 4.61
C ARG A 86 23.09 11.20 5.86
N SER A 87 23.90 12.22 6.09
CA SER A 87 24.74 12.35 7.29
C SER A 87 23.94 12.57 8.57
N ASP A 88 22.68 13.04 8.46
CA ASP A 88 21.83 13.32 9.62
C ASP A 88 21.06 12.08 10.09
N VAL A 89 21.17 10.97 9.35
CA VAL A 89 20.46 9.72 9.64
C VAL A 89 21.21 8.89 10.67
N ASP A 90 20.77 8.98 11.90
CA ASP A 90 21.27 8.15 13.01
C ASP A 90 20.45 6.87 13.20
N ILE A 91 20.85 6.05 14.16
CA ILE A 91 20.18 4.79 14.53
C ILE A 91 18.75 5.05 15.03
N SER A 92 18.55 6.09 15.81
CA SER A 92 17.24 6.39 16.40
C SER A 92 16.24 6.81 15.31
N THR A 93 16.73 7.53 14.32
CA THR A 93 15.97 7.92 13.13
C THR A 93 15.49 6.70 12.34
N LYS A 94 16.38 5.72 12.09
CA LYS A 94 16.01 4.46 11.40
C LYS A 94 14.99 3.65 12.18
N ARG A 95 15.18 3.51 13.48
CA ARG A 95 14.26 2.82 14.39
C ARG A 95 12.86 3.44 14.36
N ASN A 96 12.78 4.76 14.51
CA ASN A 96 11.52 5.50 14.48
C ASN A 96 10.84 5.44 13.12
N ALA A 97 11.62 5.46 12.04
CA ALA A 97 11.10 5.34 10.69
C ALA A 97 10.44 3.98 10.44
N VAL A 98 11.07 2.88 10.87
CA VAL A 98 10.50 1.54 10.73
C VAL A 98 9.23 1.42 11.56
N LYS A 99 9.24 1.88 12.81
CA LYS A 99 8.05 1.88 13.67
C LYS A 99 6.89 2.65 13.03
N SER A 100 7.10 3.92 12.72
CA SER A 100 6.05 4.77 12.18
C SER A 100 5.60 4.34 10.77
N GLY A 101 6.50 3.80 9.97
CA GLY A 101 6.18 3.28 8.65
C GLY A 101 5.29 2.04 8.70
N LEU A 102 5.59 1.09 9.58
CA LEU A 102 4.75 -0.10 9.78
C LEU A 102 3.37 0.27 10.36
N GLU A 103 3.31 1.19 11.32
CA GLU A 103 2.03 1.71 11.85
C GLU A 103 1.18 2.34 10.73
N LYS A 104 1.79 3.16 9.88
CA LYS A 104 1.10 3.80 8.75
C LYS A 104 0.65 2.80 7.68
N TRP A 105 1.45 1.78 7.40
CA TRP A 105 1.06 0.73 6.46
C TRP A 105 -0.15 -0.04 6.99
N MET A 106 -0.14 -0.48 8.25
CA MET A 106 -1.30 -1.14 8.86
C MET A 106 -2.55 -0.26 8.83
N ASP A 107 -2.43 1.04 9.14
CA ASP A 107 -3.55 1.96 9.14
C ASP A 107 -4.12 2.13 7.72
N TRP A 108 -3.25 2.21 6.72
CA TRP A 108 -3.63 2.28 5.31
C TRP A 108 -4.41 1.05 4.87
N GLU A 109 -3.91 -0.16 5.16
CA GLU A 109 -4.58 -1.40 4.79
C GLU A 109 -5.94 -1.57 5.50
N LYS A 110 -6.05 -1.12 6.76
CA LYS A 110 -7.34 -1.08 7.48
C LYS A 110 -8.33 -0.12 6.81
N GLU A 111 -7.88 1.08 6.46
CA GLU A 111 -8.72 2.07 5.76
C GLU A 111 -9.18 1.52 4.40
N THR A 112 -8.28 0.92 3.64
CA THR A 112 -8.55 0.31 2.33
C THR A 112 -9.57 -0.81 2.44
N LYS A 113 -9.38 -1.73 3.38
CA LYS A 113 -10.33 -2.83 3.61
C LYS A 113 -11.73 -2.32 3.95
N LEU A 114 -11.84 -1.36 4.86
CA LEU A 114 -13.13 -0.78 5.24
C LEU A 114 -13.83 -0.08 4.07
N LEU A 115 -13.06 0.62 3.23
CA LEU A 115 -13.61 1.25 2.03
C LEU A 115 -14.13 0.20 1.05
N TYR A 116 -13.35 -0.83 0.75
CA TYR A 116 -13.75 -1.89 -0.18
C TYR A 116 -14.99 -2.65 0.31
N GLU A 117 -15.06 -3.00 1.61
CA GLU A 117 -16.23 -3.62 2.21
C GLU A 117 -17.49 -2.74 2.13
N LYS A 118 -17.33 -1.42 2.29
CA LYS A 118 -18.42 -0.46 2.12
C LYS A 118 -18.90 -0.43 0.68
N MET A 119 -17.98 -0.30 -0.28
CA MET A 119 -18.31 -0.23 -1.71
C MET A 119 -18.90 -1.55 -2.23
N TYR A 120 -18.43 -2.68 -1.71
CA TYR A 120 -19.02 -4.00 -1.99
C TYR A 120 -20.52 -4.05 -1.61
N LYS A 121 -20.87 -3.58 -0.40
CA LYS A 121 -22.27 -3.53 0.05
C LYS A 121 -23.13 -2.61 -0.82
N GLU A 122 -22.60 -1.46 -1.23
CA GLU A 122 -23.29 -0.55 -2.15
C GLU A 122 -23.57 -1.21 -3.51
N LEU A 123 -22.58 -1.92 -4.08
CA LEU A 123 -22.73 -2.62 -5.36
C LEU A 123 -23.75 -3.77 -5.28
N ILE A 124 -23.78 -4.52 -4.18
CA ILE A 124 -24.82 -5.53 -3.94
C ILE A 124 -26.22 -4.88 -3.89
N ASN A 125 -26.36 -3.75 -3.19
CA ASN A 125 -27.63 -3.02 -3.13
C ASN A 125 -28.10 -2.49 -4.49
N LEU A 126 -27.15 -2.17 -5.39
CA LEU A 126 -27.41 -1.74 -6.76
C LEU A 126 -27.65 -2.92 -7.72
N ASN A 127 -27.52 -4.18 -7.23
CA ASN A 127 -27.60 -5.40 -8.04
C ASN A 127 -26.47 -5.52 -9.11
N GLU A 128 -25.33 -4.87 -8.87
CA GLU A 128 -24.14 -4.91 -9.73
C GLU A 128 -23.22 -6.06 -9.34
N ILE A 129 -23.65 -7.29 -9.61
CA ILE A 129 -23.00 -8.52 -9.11
C ILE A 129 -21.58 -8.70 -9.67
N ASN A 130 -21.33 -8.35 -10.94
CA ASN A 130 -19.99 -8.48 -11.52
C ASN A 130 -18.98 -7.53 -10.87
N ASP A 131 -19.43 -6.31 -10.54
CA ASP A 131 -18.60 -5.31 -9.88
C ASP A 131 -18.34 -5.70 -8.42
N ALA A 132 -19.37 -6.20 -7.73
CA ALA A 132 -19.23 -6.71 -6.37
C ALA A 132 -18.21 -7.86 -6.31
N LYS A 133 -18.21 -8.77 -7.31
CA LYS A 133 -17.23 -9.86 -7.38
C LYS A 133 -15.79 -9.36 -7.54
N LEU A 134 -15.58 -8.29 -8.31
CA LEU A 134 -14.26 -7.65 -8.38
C LEU A 134 -13.79 -7.17 -7.00
N LEU A 135 -14.70 -6.53 -6.23
CA LEU A 135 -14.36 -6.05 -4.89
C LEU A 135 -14.15 -7.19 -3.88
N GLU A 136 -14.82 -8.32 -4.03
CA GLU A 136 -14.58 -9.51 -3.21
C GLU A 136 -13.12 -9.99 -3.35
N ASP A 137 -12.61 -10.06 -4.59
CA ASP A 137 -11.20 -10.38 -4.86
C ASP A 137 -10.25 -9.35 -4.20
N LEU A 138 -10.51 -8.06 -4.38
CA LEU A 138 -9.69 -6.99 -3.81
C LEU A 138 -9.72 -6.95 -2.28
N ILE A 139 -10.86 -7.31 -1.65
CA ILE A 139 -10.96 -7.46 -0.19
C ILE A 139 -10.08 -8.61 0.32
N CYS A 140 -10.02 -9.72 -0.43
CA CYS A 140 -9.13 -10.83 -0.08
C CYS A 140 -7.66 -10.41 -0.18
N ASP A 141 -7.28 -9.68 -1.23
CA ASP A 141 -5.91 -9.21 -1.43
C ASP A 141 -5.48 -8.26 -0.30
N VAL A 142 -6.29 -7.24 0.02
CA VAL A 142 -5.98 -6.29 1.10
C VAL A 142 -6.00 -6.93 2.49
N ALA A 143 -6.83 -7.95 2.74
CA ALA A 143 -6.81 -8.70 3.99
C ALA A 143 -5.50 -9.46 4.18
N HIS A 144 -4.92 -9.99 3.09
CA HIS A 144 -3.60 -10.61 3.12
C HIS A 144 -2.49 -9.59 3.40
N GLU A 145 -2.52 -8.44 2.75
CA GLU A 145 -1.54 -7.35 2.95
C GLU A 145 -1.60 -6.80 4.38
N LEU A 146 -2.79 -6.58 4.93
CA LEU A 146 -2.97 -6.20 6.32
C LEU A 146 -2.37 -7.22 7.29
N SER A 147 -2.66 -8.52 7.09
CA SER A 147 -2.10 -9.58 7.91
C SER A 147 -0.56 -9.61 7.86
N GLN A 148 0.01 -9.33 6.68
CA GLN A 148 1.45 -9.23 6.53
C GLN A 148 2.00 -8.02 7.31
N ALA A 149 1.41 -6.84 7.18
CA ALA A 149 1.83 -5.62 7.88
C ALA A 149 1.74 -5.79 9.40
N GLU A 150 0.65 -6.39 9.90
CA GLU A 150 0.47 -6.69 11.33
C GLU A 150 1.52 -7.67 11.84
N THR A 151 1.79 -8.74 11.10
CA THR A 151 2.81 -9.74 11.47
C THR A 151 4.19 -9.08 11.58
N GLU A 152 4.55 -8.25 10.62
CA GLU A 152 5.82 -7.53 10.62
C GLU A 152 5.92 -6.55 11.79
N TYR A 153 4.88 -5.78 12.03
CA TYR A 153 4.83 -4.85 13.16
C TYR A 153 5.01 -5.57 14.50
N PHE A 154 4.27 -6.66 14.72
CA PHE A 154 4.34 -7.40 15.98
C PHE A 154 5.68 -8.09 16.19
N ASN A 155 6.30 -8.62 15.14
CA ASN A 155 7.63 -9.22 15.22
C ASN A 155 8.70 -8.17 15.63
N ILE A 156 8.70 -7.01 14.99
CA ILE A 156 9.63 -5.93 15.33
C ILE A 156 9.33 -5.34 16.70
N LYS A 157 8.06 -5.19 17.06
CA LYS A 157 7.65 -4.73 18.38
C LYS A 157 8.08 -5.71 19.48
N ALA A 158 8.05 -7.02 19.23
CA ALA A 158 8.51 -8.04 20.18
C ALA A 158 10.02 -7.92 20.49
N SER A 159 10.81 -7.38 19.56
CA SER A 159 12.22 -7.04 19.79
C SER A 159 12.43 -5.64 20.40
N ASP A 160 11.37 -4.96 20.85
CA ASP A 160 11.39 -3.56 21.29
C ASP A 160 11.97 -2.60 20.22
N PHE A 161 11.68 -2.87 18.95
CA PHE A 161 12.24 -2.13 17.81
C PHE A 161 13.78 -2.09 17.83
N ASP A 162 14.42 -3.19 18.25
CA ASP A 162 15.87 -3.28 18.28
C ASP A 162 16.47 -3.08 16.89
N ILE A 163 17.52 -2.24 16.80
CA ILE A 163 18.09 -1.86 15.50
C ILE A 163 18.86 -3.01 14.86
N GLU A 164 19.49 -3.88 15.63
CA GLU A 164 20.23 -5.02 15.09
C GLU A 164 19.26 -6.03 14.48
N TYR A 165 18.14 -6.26 15.17
CA TYR A 165 17.05 -7.09 14.65
C TYR A 165 16.47 -6.50 13.35
N ILE A 166 16.19 -5.18 13.31
CA ILE A 166 15.70 -4.48 12.10
C ILE A 166 16.69 -4.62 10.96
N LEU A 167 17.99 -4.45 11.21
CA LEU A 167 19.03 -4.54 10.18
C LEU A 167 19.25 -5.98 9.68
N MET A 168 19.04 -6.97 10.52
CA MET A 168 19.05 -8.38 10.12
C MET A 168 17.83 -8.70 9.25
N GLU A 169 16.64 -8.36 9.69
CA GLU A 169 15.39 -8.68 9.01
C GLU A 169 15.29 -8.00 7.63
N GLN A 170 15.81 -6.77 7.48
CA GLN A 170 15.81 -6.11 6.17
C GLN A 170 16.60 -6.86 5.09
N CYS A 171 17.61 -7.62 5.47
CA CYS A 171 18.38 -8.42 4.50
C CYS A 171 17.52 -9.57 3.92
N GLU A 172 16.77 -10.25 4.77
CA GLU A 172 15.85 -11.31 4.38
C GLU A 172 14.70 -10.75 3.52
N LYS A 173 14.12 -9.63 3.93
CA LYS A 173 13.08 -8.92 3.16
C LYS A 173 13.56 -8.55 1.77
N LYS A 174 14.75 -8.00 1.64
CA LYS A 174 15.33 -7.61 0.35
C LYS A 174 15.35 -8.77 -0.64
N GLU A 175 15.81 -9.94 -0.22
CA GLU A 175 15.87 -11.10 -1.09
C GLU A 175 14.46 -11.67 -1.38
N LYS A 176 13.57 -11.71 -0.39
CA LYS A 176 12.17 -12.13 -0.55
C LYS A 176 11.44 -11.28 -1.60
N PHE A 177 11.49 -9.96 -1.48
CA PHE A 177 10.76 -9.08 -2.41
C PHE A 177 11.39 -8.98 -3.79
N LYS A 178 12.72 -9.08 -3.90
CA LYS A 178 13.38 -9.24 -5.21
C LYS A 178 12.93 -10.52 -5.93
N ALA A 179 12.74 -11.62 -5.19
CA ALA A 179 12.26 -12.88 -5.77
C ALA A 179 10.81 -12.75 -6.24
N LYS A 180 9.93 -12.14 -5.44
CA LYS A 180 8.54 -11.85 -5.81
C LYS A 180 8.48 -11.01 -7.09
N MET A 181 9.16 -9.87 -7.14
CA MET A 181 9.18 -9.01 -8.33
C MET A 181 9.67 -9.72 -9.59
N LYS A 182 10.59 -10.68 -9.50
CA LYS A 182 11.05 -11.49 -10.64
C LYS A 182 10.02 -12.55 -11.07
N GLY A 183 9.21 -13.05 -10.14
CA GLY A 183 8.18 -14.07 -10.39
C GLY A 183 6.92 -13.50 -11.01
N ASP A 184 6.47 -12.37 -10.50
CA ASP A 184 5.19 -11.76 -10.87
C ASP A 184 5.21 -11.02 -12.21
N TRP A 185 6.43 -10.79 -12.78
CA TRP A 185 6.64 -10.08 -14.06
C TRP A 185 7.01 -11.00 -15.24
N LYS A 186 6.83 -12.32 -15.10
CA LYS A 186 6.95 -13.28 -16.20
C LYS A 186 5.58 -13.66 -16.75
#